data_b2193ae9545b18185ee2250e359a2deb
#
_entry.id   b2193ae9545b18185ee2250e359a2deb
#
_cell.length_a   1.000
_cell.length_b   1.000
_cell.length_c   1.000
_cell.angle_alpha   90.00
_cell.angle_beta   90.00
_cell.angle_gamma   90.00
#
_symmetry.space_group_name_H-M   'P 1'
#
loop_
_entity.id
_entity.type
_entity.pdbx_description
1 polymer ?
#
loop_
_entity_poly.entity_id
_entity_poly.type
_entity_poly.pdbx_seq_one_letter_code
_entity_poly.pdbx_strand_id
1 'polypeptide(L)'
;MVDVDSAMPLLAGSLIVAGLVTGYYFIRSNGIWLLLLVSVTVVLIFWLIQTLRKGNGLSERRVCVLVLGDIGRSPRMQYHAISLSKHGYSVTFVGFLGTKPHQDILRDDNIQIIAIDEVKGLQVGPRILTYATKVIRQSLQLLFVLMKMDVQSYVLMQNPPGLPSIAVTSLVCSLRSTKFIIDWHNYGYTIMALTHGQEHPIVRVAKWYERFFGRFACYNLCVTNAMKKDLEKNWGIKATTLYDKPPLIFKETPVKLQHELFMRLAKTYPQFQSGDGNVWCETERTAYTGHNPTDGTVTRTPGRPVLLLSSTSWTEDEDFSILLKALEGKGPQKDYYRKLIDALEFEHVKICTPWLDAEDYPVLLGSADLGVCLHKSSSGLDLPMKVVDMFGCCLPVCAIHFSCLHELVKHEENGLIFKNSWELAQQLKSLLSDFPGTKSRLGFFRKNLRASGGTRWDENWDKNVLPLLTAPW
;
A
#
# COMPACT_ATOMS: atom_id res chain seq x y z
N MET A 1 10.71 -36.53 18.47
CA MET A 1 12.01 -36.51 17.84
C MET A 1 12.37 -35.02 17.63
N VAL A 2 13.29 -34.51 18.45
CA VAL A 2 13.74 -33.11 18.29
C VAL A 2 14.61 -33.07 17.03
N ASP A 3 14.20 -32.22 16.10
CA ASP A 3 14.86 -32.07 14.80
C ASP A 3 16.31 -31.57 15.01
N VAL A 4 17.29 -32.44 14.85
CA VAL A 4 18.71 -32.20 15.13
C VAL A 4 19.26 -31.08 14.23
N ASP A 5 18.65 -30.87 13.04
CA ASP A 5 19.07 -29.83 12.09
C ASP A 5 18.66 -28.41 12.52
N SER A 6 17.64 -28.26 13.35
CA SER A 6 17.23 -26.96 13.86
C SER A 6 18.01 -26.49 15.12
N ALA A 7 18.64 -27.42 15.83
CA ALA A 7 19.44 -27.10 17.03
C ALA A 7 20.90 -26.73 16.71
N MET A 8 21.43 -27.14 15.56
CA MET A 8 22.85 -26.95 15.19
C MET A 8 23.29 -25.47 15.09
N PRO A 9 22.52 -24.53 14.48
CA PRO A 9 22.96 -23.14 14.44
C PRO A 9 22.93 -22.43 15.80
N LEU A 10 22.01 -22.82 16.68
CA LEU A 10 21.95 -22.30 18.08
C LEU A 10 23.11 -22.84 18.93
N LEU A 11 23.50 -24.09 18.73
CA LEU A 11 24.67 -24.71 19.37
C LEU A 11 25.97 -24.07 18.86
N ALA A 12 26.10 -23.81 17.57
CA ALA A 12 27.26 -23.10 17.00
C ALA A 12 27.36 -21.66 17.52
N GLY A 13 26.23 -20.95 17.63
CA GLY A 13 26.19 -19.60 18.21
C GLY A 13 26.59 -19.59 19.68
N SER A 14 26.13 -20.53 20.49
CA SER A 14 26.50 -20.65 21.92
C SER A 14 27.97 -21.05 22.11
N LEU A 15 28.54 -21.90 21.23
CA LEU A 15 29.96 -22.24 21.22
C LEU A 15 30.86 -21.06 20.86
N ILE A 16 30.43 -20.21 19.92
CA ILE A 16 31.14 -18.96 19.55
C ILE A 16 31.16 -17.99 20.75
N VAL A 17 29.99 -17.79 21.41
CA VAL A 17 29.92 -16.92 22.58
C VAL A 17 30.73 -17.47 23.75
N ALA A 18 30.67 -18.76 24.01
CA ALA A 18 31.48 -19.43 25.04
C ALA A 18 32.97 -19.32 24.74
N GLY A 19 33.36 -19.47 23.44
CA GLY A 19 34.72 -19.28 22.98
C GLY A 19 35.26 -17.85 23.19
N LEU A 20 34.43 -16.85 22.89
CA LEU A 20 34.78 -15.42 23.11
C LEU A 20 34.94 -15.07 24.60
N VAL A 21 34.04 -15.59 25.44
CA VAL A 21 34.10 -15.36 26.91
C VAL A 21 35.30 -16.06 27.54
N THR A 22 35.57 -17.31 27.17
CA THR A 22 36.76 -18.06 27.64
C THR A 22 38.03 -17.39 27.14
N GLY A 23 38.06 -16.87 25.94
CA GLY A 23 39.19 -16.13 25.38
C GLY A 23 39.51 -14.86 26.12
N TYR A 24 38.49 -14.11 26.57
CA TYR A 24 38.68 -12.92 27.39
C TYR A 24 39.42 -13.21 28.71
N TYR A 25 39.16 -14.35 29.33
CA TYR A 25 39.86 -14.77 30.56
C TYR A 25 41.27 -15.36 30.28
N PHE A 26 41.50 -15.89 29.07
CA PHE A 26 42.78 -16.49 28.69
C PHE A 26 43.82 -15.50 28.13
N ILE A 27 43.37 -14.27 27.73
CA ILE A 27 44.22 -13.20 27.17
C ILE A 27 45.41 -12.81 28.09
N ARG A 28 45.34 -13.19 29.32
CA ARG A 28 46.36 -12.83 30.33
C ARG A 28 47.64 -13.68 30.32
N SER A 29 47.73 -14.76 29.59
CA SER A 29 48.86 -15.69 29.74
C SER A 29 49.62 -16.17 28.49
N ASN A 30 49.09 -16.19 27.27
CA ASN A 30 49.87 -16.64 26.12
C ASN A 30 49.27 -16.22 24.74
N GLY A 31 49.99 -15.43 23.93
CA GLY A 31 49.59 -14.94 22.61
C GLY A 31 49.30 -16.04 21.56
N ILE A 32 49.89 -17.23 21.69
CA ILE A 32 49.63 -18.37 20.76
C ILE A 32 48.21 -18.90 20.94
N TRP A 33 47.72 -19.04 22.17
CA TRP A 33 46.36 -19.50 22.44
C TRP A 33 45.29 -18.53 21.93
N LEU A 34 45.60 -17.22 22.01
CA LEU A 34 44.71 -16.20 21.44
C LEU A 34 44.58 -16.33 19.90
N LEU A 35 45.70 -16.53 19.22
CA LEU A 35 45.70 -16.72 17.77
C LEU A 35 44.94 -17.99 17.38
N LEU A 36 45.09 -19.10 18.09
CA LEU A 36 44.34 -20.33 17.86
C LEU A 36 42.84 -20.13 18.10
N LEU A 37 42.43 -19.45 19.17
CA LEU A 37 41.05 -19.16 19.47
C LEU A 37 40.41 -18.29 18.39
N VAL A 38 41.10 -17.20 17.98
CA VAL A 38 40.62 -16.34 16.87
C VAL A 38 40.49 -17.14 15.58
N SER A 39 41.45 -17.99 15.25
CA SER A 39 41.41 -18.83 14.06
C SER A 39 40.24 -19.81 14.08
N VAL A 40 40.00 -20.48 15.20
CA VAL A 40 38.86 -21.42 15.37
C VAL A 40 37.55 -20.65 15.27
N THR A 41 37.45 -19.48 15.90
CA THR A 41 36.25 -18.64 15.84
C THR A 41 35.96 -18.19 14.40
N VAL A 42 36.97 -17.76 13.65
CA VAL A 42 36.83 -17.39 12.23
C VAL A 42 36.39 -18.57 11.38
N VAL A 43 36.95 -19.75 11.60
CA VAL A 43 36.55 -20.98 10.88
C VAL A 43 35.10 -21.35 11.21
N LEU A 44 34.70 -21.27 12.48
CA LEU A 44 33.32 -21.55 12.90
C LEU A 44 32.33 -20.54 12.32
N ILE A 45 32.67 -19.25 12.32
CA ILE A 45 31.86 -18.21 11.68
C ILE A 45 31.75 -18.46 10.18
N PHE A 46 32.87 -18.77 9.51
CA PHE A 46 32.87 -19.09 8.08
C PHE A 46 32.01 -20.31 7.79
N TRP A 47 32.16 -21.39 8.56
CA TRP A 47 31.36 -22.60 8.43
C TRP A 47 29.87 -22.30 8.66
N LEU A 48 29.52 -21.52 9.70
CA LEU A 48 28.15 -21.09 9.96
C LEU A 48 27.57 -20.29 8.78
N ILE A 49 28.32 -19.32 8.26
CA ILE A 49 27.91 -18.53 7.09
C ILE A 49 27.69 -19.46 5.87
N GLN A 50 28.58 -20.42 5.62
CA GLN A 50 28.44 -21.38 4.52
C GLN A 50 27.19 -22.25 4.71
N THR A 51 26.90 -22.67 5.94
CA THR A 51 25.71 -23.45 6.25
C THR A 51 24.42 -22.65 6.03
N LEU A 52 24.42 -21.37 6.44
CA LEU A 52 23.30 -20.46 6.23
C LEU A 52 23.05 -20.12 4.75
N ARG A 53 24.09 -20.21 3.92
CA ARG A 53 24.04 -19.98 2.46
C ARG A 53 23.63 -21.20 1.65
N LYS A 54 23.70 -22.42 2.23
CA LYS A 54 23.29 -23.62 1.53
C LYS A 54 21.79 -23.59 1.25
N GLY A 55 21.43 -23.18 0.02
CA GLY A 55 20.09 -23.34 -0.55
C GLY A 55 20.04 -24.65 -1.36
N ASN A 56 18.89 -25.30 -1.37
CA ASN A 56 18.62 -26.36 -2.35
C ASN A 56 18.53 -25.70 -3.73
N GLY A 57 18.90 -26.39 -4.84
CA GLY A 57 18.86 -25.83 -6.20
C GLY A 57 17.52 -25.23 -6.67
N LEU A 58 16.44 -25.39 -5.88
CA LEU A 58 15.14 -24.73 -6.06
C LEU A 58 15.11 -23.29 -5.53
N SER A 59 16.18 -22.78 -4.92
CA SER A 59 16.21 -21.43 -4.34
C SER A 59 16.09 -20.31 -5.40
N GLU A 60 16.46 -20.58 -6.65
CA GLU A 60 16.47 -19.58 -7.75
C GLU A 60 15.09 -19.00 -8.08
N ARG A 61 14.00 -19.70 -7.74
CA ARG A 61 12.62 -19.26 -7.98
C ARG A 61 11.80 -19.02 -6.70
N ARG A 62 12.45 -18.80 -5.56
CA ARG A 62 11.78 -18.47 -4.32
C ARG A 62 11.96 -17.00 -3.97
N VAL A 63 10.86 -16.31 -3.69
CA VAL A 63 10.87 -14.89 -3.34
C VAL A 63 10.06 -14.67 -2.07
N CYS A 64 10.65 -13.95 -1.11
CA CYS A 64 9.92 -13.44 0.04
C CYS A 64 9.39 -12.04 -0.26
N VAL A 65 8.09 -11.85 -0.12
CA VAL A 65 7.44 -10.53 -0.09
C VAL A 65 7.20 -10.18 1.37
N LEU A 66 7.80 -9.08 1.85
CA LEU A 66 7.80 -8.71 3.26
C LEU A 66 7.08 -7.38 3.49
N VAL A 67 6.09 -7.41 4.36
CA VAL A 67 5.37 -6.21 4.83
C VAL A 67 5.35 -6.22 6.35
N LEU A 68 6.02 -5.27 7.00
CA LEU A 68 5.91 -5.11 8.46
C LEU A 68 4.62 -4.37 8.82
N GLY A 69 3.51 -4.82 8.27
CA GLY A 69 2.17 -4.27 8.36
C GLY A 69 1.13 -5.32 7.97
N ASP A 70 -0.13 -4.89 7.89
CA ASP A 70 -1.24 -5.76 7.51
C ASP A 70 -1.18 -6.06 6.00
N ILE A 71 -1.04 -7.35 5.66
CA ILE A 71 -0.99 -7.84 4.28
C ILE A 71 -2.26 -7.41 3.52
N GLY A 72 -3.45 -7.58 4.14
CA GLY A 72 -4.71 -7.25 3.50
C GLY A 72 -4.89 -5.75 3.20
N ARG A 73 -4.15 -4.89 3.91
CA ARG A 73 -4.11 -3.44 3.69
C ARG A 73 -2.94 -2.95 2.85
N SER A 74 -2.20 -3.87 2.22
CA SER A 74 -1.04 -3.57 1.39
C SER A 74 -1.26 -4.03 -0.06
N PRO A 75 -2.18 -3.38 -0.83
CA PRO A 75 -2.59 -3.87 -2.15
C PRO A 75 -1.43 -3.96 -3.14
N ARG A 76 -0.52 -2.99 -3.16
CA ARG A 76 0.64 -3.02 -4.05
C ARG A 76 1.54 -4.24 -3.80
N MET A 77 1.76 -4.63 -2.53
CA MET A 77 2.55 -5.82 -2.20
C MET A 77 1.81 -7.11 -2.56
N GLN A 78 0.47 -7.11 -2.46
CA GLN A 78 -0.34 -8.23 -2.98
C GLN A 78 -0.19 -8.34 -4.50
N TYR A 79 -0.19 -7.22 -5.23
CA TYR A 79 0.03 -7.24 -6.68
C TYR A 79 1.43 -7.74 -7.04
N HIS A 80 2.47 -7.38 -6.28
CA HIS A 80 3.80 -7.96 -6.44
C HIS A 80 3.80 -9.48 -6.26
N ALA A 81 3.15 -9.98 -5.21
CA ALA A 81 3.06 -11.43 -4.94
C ALA A 81 2.34 -12.17 -6.08
N ILE A 82 1.22 -11.64 -6.57
CA ILE A 82 0.48 -12.22 -7.71
C ILE A 82 1.34 -12.19 -8.99
N SER A 83 2.01 -11.08 -9.28
CA SER A 83 2.88 -10.99 -10.46
C SER A 83 4.04 -11.96 -10.40
N LEU A 84 4.68 -12.12 -9.24
CA LEU A 84 5.74 -13.12 -9.02
C LEU A 84 5.22 -14.55 -9.24
N SER A 85 4.04 -14.89 -8.69
CA SER A 85 3.43 -16.21 -8.90
C SER A 85 3.12 -16.46 -10.37
N LYS A 86 2.56 -15.49 -11.09
CA LYS A 86 2.29 -15.59 -12.55
C LYS A 86 3.57 -15.90 -13.36
N HIS A 87 4.72 -15.47 -12.89
CA HIS A 87 6.03 -15.75 -13.52
C HIS A 87 6.71 -17.01 -12.98
N GLY A 88 5.99 -17.84 -12.24
CA GLY A 88 6.47 -19.15 -11.77
C GLY A 88 7.41 -19.09 -10.58
N TYR A 89 7.38 -17.97 -9.81
CA TYR A 89 8.08 -17.91 -8.53
C TYR A 89 7.21 -18.50 -7.42
N SER A 90 7.83 -19.26 -6.51
CA SER A 90 7.21 -19.61 -5.24
C SER A 90 7.37 -18.42 -4.28
N VAL A 91 6.25 -17.89 -3.82
CA VAL A 91 6.21 -16.66 -3.03
C VAL A 91 5.92 -16.97 -1.57
N THR A 92 6.80 -16.51 -0.68
CA THR A 92 6.53 -16.50 0.76
C THR A 92 6.12 -15.07 1.16
N PHE A 93 4.84 -14.87 1.50
CA PHE A 93 4.34 -13.57 1.86
C PHE A 93 4.30 -13.42 3.38
N VAL A 94 5.16 -12.55 3.92
CA VAL A 94 5.36 -12.34 5.37
C VAL A 94 4.75 -11.01 5.79
N GLY A 95 3.91 -11.01 6.83
CA GLY A 95 3.30 -9.79 7.37
C GLY A 95 2.23 -10.06 8.42
N PHE A 96 1.55 -9.01 8.90
CA PHE A 96 0.41 -9.16 9.81
C PHE A 96 -0.83 -9.60 9.02
N LEU A 97 -1.67 -10.41 9.65
CA LEU A 97 -2.91 -10.91 9.06
C LEU A 97 -4.12 -10.39 9.86
N GLY A 98 -4.27 -9.06 9.87
CA GLY A 98 -5.39 -8.39 10.53
C GLY A 98 -6.63 -8.28 9.64
N THR A 99 -6.42 -8.03 8.36
CA THR A 99 -7.46 -7.94 7.33
C THR A 99 -7.29 -9.07 6.32
N LYS A 100 -8.40 -9.60 5.81
CA LYS A 100 -8.38 -10.67 4.81
C LYS A 100 -7.69 -10.18 3.52
N PRO A 101 -6.65 -10.86 3.03
CA PRO A 101 -6.03 -10.56 1.74
C PRO A 101 -6.98 -10.82 0.57
N HIS A 102 -6.60 -10.31 -0.62
CA HIS A 102 -7.35 -10.53 -1.87
C HIS A 102 -7.52 -12.05 -2.12
N GLN A 103 -8.65 -12.41 -2.75
CA GLN A 103 -8.97 -13.82 -2.99
C GLN A 103 -7.93 -14.52 -3.87
N ASP A 104 -7.32 -13.82 -4.83
CA ASP A 104 -6.28 -14.36 -5.70
C ASP A 104 -5.03 -14.79 -4.91
N ILE A 105 -4.68 -14.05 -3.83
CA ILE A 105 -3.60 -14.46 -2.91
C ILE A 105 -3.94 -15.75 -2.17
N LEU A 106 -5.20 -15.87 -1.71
CA LEU A 106 -5.63 -17.00 -0.89
C LEU A 106 -5.85 -18.30 -1.68
N ARG A 107 -6.06 -18.18 -3.00
CA ARG A 107 -6.33 -19.32 -3.90
C ARG A 107 -5.11 -19.78 -4.67
N ASP A 108 -4.02 -19.03 -4.61
CA ASP A 108 -2.80 -19.33 -5.38
C ASP A 108 -1.89 -20.24 -4.57
N ASP A 109 -1.74 -21.48 -5.02
CA ASP A 109 -0.90 -22.51 -4.36
C ASP A 109 0.60 -22.15 -4.36
N ASN A 110 1.03 -21.21 -5.22
CA ASN A 110 2.41 -20.73 -5.24
C ASN A 110 2.67 -19.65 -4.18
N ILE A 111 1.63 -19.14 -3.49
CA ILE A 111 1.75 -18.07 -2.49
C ILE A 111 1.48 -18.63 -1.10
N GLN A 112 2.54 -18.79 -0.30
CA GLN A 112 2.44 -19.17 1.10
C GLN A 112 2.47 -17.94 2.00
N ILE A 113 1.47 -17.76 2.87
CA ILE A 113 1.44 -16.69 3.84
C ILE A 113 2.06 -17.16 5.15
N ILE A 114 3.03 -16.39 5.66
CA ILE A 114 3.56 -16.51 7.02
C ILE A 114 3.09 -15.29 7.81
N ALA A 115 2.08 -15.52 8.64
CA ALA A 115 1.57 -14.49 9.54
C ALA A 115 2.56 -14.25 10.69
N ILE A 116 2.84 -12.97 10.97
CA ILE A 116 3.58 -12.51 12.14
C ILE A 116 2.66 -11.68 13.02
N ASP A 117 2.87 -11.74 14.34
CA ASP A 117 2.04 -11.00 15.28
C ASP A 117 2.52 -9.55 15.42
N GLU A 118 1.57 -8.64 15.59
CA GLU A 118 1.91 -7.26 15.94
C GLU A 118 2.47 -7.21 17.37
N VAL A 119 3.74 -6.81 17.48
CA VAL A 119 4.44 -6.74 18.75
C VAL A 119 4.07 -5.46 19.50
N LYS A 120 3.54 -5.60 20.72
CA LYS A 120 3.33 -4.49 21.65
C LYS A 120 4.59 -4.26 22.49
N GLY A 121 5.00 -3.00 22.66
CA GLY A 121 6.08 -2.64 23.58
C GLY A 121 5.68 -2.87 25.05
N LEU A 122 6.67 -3.02 25.92
CA LEU A 122 6.44 -3.09 27.36
C LEU A 122 5.93 -1.72 27.84
N GLN A 123 4.73 -1.70 28.42
CA GLN A 123 4.13 -0.47 28.95
C GLN A 123 4.61 -0.17 30.39
N VAL A 124 5.94 -0.20 30.58
CA VAL A 124 6.57 0.05 31.88
C VAL A 124 7.59 1.19 31.72
N GLY A 125 7.39 2.29 32.44
CA GLY A 125 8.29 3.43 32.45
C GLY A 125 8.10 4.46 31.33
N PRO A 126 9.13 5.22 30.96
CA PRO A 126 9.05 6.27 29.95
C PRO A 126 8.66 5.74 28.56
N ARG A 127 7.91 6.51 27.76
CA ARG A 127 7.47 6.15 26.40
C ARG A 127 8.61 5.67 25.50
N ILE A 128 9.81 6.23 25.66
CA ILE A 128 11.00 5.85 24.88
C ILE A 128 11.39 4.39 25.11
N LEU A 129 11.23 3.87 26.34
CA LEU A 129 11.50 2.47 26.67
C LEU A 129 10.47 1.55 26.02
N THR A 130 9.22 1.96 25.98
CA THR A 130 8.15 1.24 25.25
C THR A 130 8.47 1.12 23.76
N TYR A 131 8.93 2.20 23.12
CA TYR A 131 9.34 2.16 21.71
C TYR A 131 10.58 1.28 21.51
N ALA A 132 11.61 1.43 22.35
CA ALA A 132 12.84 0.63 22.26
C ALA A 132 12.55 -0.88 22.41
N THR A 133 11.75 -1.26 23.40
CA THR A 133 11.37 -2.67 23.61
C THR A 133 10.50 -3.21 22.48
N LYS A 134 9.60 -2.40 21.90
CA LYS A 134 8.85 -2.76 20.71
C LYS A 134 9.79 -3.06 19.55
N VAL A 135 10.73 -2.15 19.26
CA VAL A 135 11.70 -2.32 18.16
C VAL A 135 12.56 -3.56 18.36
N ILE A 136 13.08 -3.80 19.57
CA ILE A 136 13.91 -4.98 19.85
C ILE A 136 13.13 -6.27 19.66
N ARG A 137 11.93 -6.38 20.25
CA ARG A 137 11.09 -7.59 20.13
C ARG A 137 10.70 -7.85 18.69
N GLN A 138 10.36 -6.81 17.94
CA GLN A 138 9.99 -6.91 16.53
C GLN A 138 11.19 -7.30 15.66
N SER A 139 12.41 -6.80 15.99
CA SER A 139 13.65 -7.20 15.35
C SER A 139 13.95 -8.69 15.55
N LEU A 140 13.82 -9.18 16.79
CA LEU A 140 14.05 -10.58 17.11
C LEU A 140 13.02 -11.51 16.44
N GLN A 141 11.75 -11.12 16.44
CA GLN A 141 10.70 -11.87 15.76
C GLN A 141 10.97 -11.95 14.26
N LEU A 142 11.27 -10.83 13.62
CA LEU A 142 11.55 -10.77 12.18
C LEU A 142 12.81 -11.56 11.83
N LEU A 143 13.88 -11.40 12.62
CA LEU A 143 15.11 -12.19 12.46
C LEU A 143 14.82 -13.69 12.53
N PHE A 144 14.07 -14.12 13.53
CA PHE A 144 13.69 -15.54 13.69
C PHE A 144 12.91 -16.06 12.50
N VAL A 145 11.88 -15.33 12.04
CA VAL A 145 11.06 -15.73 10.89
C VAL A 145 11.90 -15.82 9.62
N LEU A 146 12.68 -14.78 9.30
CA LEU A 146 13.51 -14.75 8.10
C LEU A 146 14.64 -15.80 8.12
N MET A 147 15.15 -16.15 9.30
CA MET A 147 16.18 -17.20 9.42
C MET A 147 15.60 -18.61 9.35
N LYS A 148 14.36 -18.82 9.79
CA LYS A 148 13.68 -20.11 9.82
C LYS A 148 13.14 -20.55 8.46
N MET A 149 12.75 -19.58 7.60
CA MET A 149 12.27 -19.91 6.24
C MET A 149 13.40 -20.46 5.37
N ASP A 150 13.03 -21.16 4.32
CA ASP A 150 13.95 -21.59 3.26
C ASP A 150 14.76 -20.42 2.68
N VAL A 151 15.93 -20.69 2.11
CA VAL A 151 16.72 -19.66 1.43
C VAL A 151 15.95 -19.14 0.22
N GLN A 152 15.80 -17.82 0.15
CA GLN A 152 15.14 -17.12 -0.95
C GLN A 152 16.15 -16.55 -1.92
N SER A 153 15.82 -16.43 -3.21
CA SER A 153 16.65 -15.66 -4.16
C SER A 153 16.54 -14.17 -3.91
N TYR A 154 15.33 -13.72 -3.56
CA TYR A 154 15.04 -12.30 -3.32
C TYR A 154 14.18 -12.12 -2.08
N VAL A 155 14.40 -11.02 -1.36
CA VAL A 155 13.44 -10.46 -0.40
C VAL A 155 13.02 -9.10 -0.94
N LEU A 156 11.74 -8.97 -1.30
CA LEU A 156 11.11 -7.71 -1.69
C LEU A 156 10.35 -7.15 -0.48
N MET A 157 10.81 -6.03 0.04
CA MET A 157 10.29 -5.44 1.26
C MET A 157 9.64 -4.09 1.01
N GLN A 158 8.46 -3.87 1.57
CA GLN A 158 7.79 -2.56 1.59
C GLN A 158 8.49 -1.59 2.57
N ASN A 159 8.65 -0.35 2.16
CA ASN A 159 8.92 0.79 3.03
C ASN A 159 7.91 1.93 2.76
N PRO A 160 7.21 2.48 3.77
CA PRO A 160 7.24 2.18 5.20
C PRO A 160 6.41 0.94 5.61
N PRO A 161 6.57 0.44 6.87
CA PRO A 161 7.51 0.88 7.90
C PRO A 161 8.91 0.28 7.72
N GLY A 162 9.95 1.12 7.76
CA GLY A 162 11.33 0.71 7.59
C GLY A 162 12.04 0.26 8.87
N LEU A 163 11.61 0.78 10.03
CA LEU A 163 12.21 0.46 11.32
C LEU A 163 11.44 -0.66 12.03
N PRO A 164 12.04 -1.78 12.41
CA PRO A 164 13.46 -2.18 12.22
C PRO A 164 13.71 -3.02 10.95
N SER A 165 12.72 -3.18 10.08
CA SER A 165 12.71 -4.17 8.99
C SER A 165 13.88 -4.04 8.02
N ILE A 166 14.30 -2.82 7.63
CA ILE A 166 15.39 -2.63 6.65
C ILE A 166 16.70 -3.24 7.17
N ALA A 167 17.09 -2.92 8.42
CA ALA A 167 18.37 -3.39 8.99
C ALA A 167 18.36 -4.92 9.18
N VAL A 168 17.27 -5.47 9.72
CA VAL A 168 17.14 -6.92 9.96
C VAL A 168 17.16 -7.69 8.65
N THR A 169 16.38 -7.23 7.66
CA THR A 169 16.32 -7.87 6.35
C THR A 169 17.66 -7.79 5.63
N SER A 170 18.32 -6.63 5.66
CA SER A 170 19.65 -6.45 5.08
C SER A 170 20.67 -7.41 5.69
N LEU A 171 20.66 -7.56 7.02
CA LEU A 171 21.55 -8.50 7.72
C LEU A 171 21.30 -9.94 7.29
N VAL A 172 20.03 -10.39 7.31
CA VAL A 172 19.67 -11.77 6.92
C VAL A 172 20.02 -12.03 5.46
N CYS A 173 19.72 -11.10 4.56
CA CYS A 173 20.02 -11.23 3.15
C CYS A 173 21.54 -11.34 2.91
N SER A 174 22.35 -10.56 3.63
CA SER A 174 23.82 -10.64 3.57
C SER A 174 24.35 -12.00 4.06
N LEU A 175 23.81 -12.51 5.16
CA LEU A 175 24.21 -13.82 5.71
C LEU A 175 23.82 -14.98 4.79
N ARG A 176 22.65 -14.90 4.14
CA ARG A 176 22.09 -15.98 3.33
C ARG A 176 22.32 -15.85 1.83
N SER A 177 23.12 -14.86 1.39
CA SER A 177 23.37 -14.55 -0.03
C SER A 177 22.08 -14.33 -0.85
N THR A 178 21.09 -13.73 -0.23
CA THR A 178 19.79 -13.37 -0.81
C THR A 178 19.86 -11.93 -1.31
N LYS A 179 19.30 -11.63 -2.48
CA LYS A 179 19.21 -10.26 -2.99
C LYS A 179 18.10 -9.49 -2.25
N PHE A 180 18.44 -8.32 -1.75
CA PHE A 180 17.50 -7.45 -1.02
C PHE A 180 16.96 -6.35 -1.92
N ILE A 181 15.64 -6.23 -2.01
CA ILE A 181 14.92 -5.21 -2.79
C ILE A 181 14.03 -4.41 -1.84
N ILE A 182 14.13 -3.09 -1.87
CA ILE A 182 13.21 -2.21 -1.16
C ILE A 182 12.25 -1.58 -2.16
N ASP A 183 10.95 -1.63 -1.86
CA ASP A 183 9.90 -0.91 -2.55
C ASP A 183 9.47 0.31 -1.70
N TRP A 184 9.89 1.49 -2.14
CA TRP A 184 9.66 2.76 -1.47
C TRP A 184 8.28 3.31 -1.87
N HIS A 185 7.29 3.16 -0.97
CA HIS A 185 5.96 3.73 -1.16
C HIS A 185 5.88 5.16 -0.62
N ASN A 186 6.57 5.42 0.47
CA ASN A 186 6.73 6.72 1.11
C ASN A 186 7.96 6.67 2.04
N TYR A 187 8.24 7.74 2.77
CA TYR A 187 9.24 7.75 3.84
C TYR A 187 8.55 7.60 5.20
N GLY A 188 8.98 6.63 6.00
CA GLY A 188 8.44 6.39 7.34
C GLY A 188 8.65 7.57 8.27
N TYR A 189 9.79 8.26 8.17
CA TYR A 189 10.06 9.45 8.98
C TYR A 189 9.08 10.60 8.71
N THR A 190 8.56 10.76 7.46
CA THR A 190 7.59 11.83 7.16
C THR A 190 6.22 11.52 7.74
N ILE A 191 5.82 10.25 7.77
CA ILE A 191 4.60 9.78 8.44
C ILE A 191 4.73 10.01 9.95
N MET A 192 5.87 9.67 10.56
CA MET A 192 6.14 9.95 11.97
C MET A 192 6.11 11.45 12.28
N ALA A 193 6.55 12.28 11.34
CA ALA A 193 6.55 13.73 11.49
C ALA A 193 5.14 14.34 11.58
N LEU A 194 4.12 13.72 11.02
CA LEU A 194 2.73 14.16 11.14
C LEU A 194 2.28 14.17 12.61
N THR A 195 2.68 13.16 13.38
CA THR A 195 2.26 13.02 14.79
C THR A 195 3.21 13.72 15.77
N HIS A 196 4.52 13.71 15.48
CA HIS A 196 5.54 14.18 16.43
C HIS A 196 6.13 15.56 16.08
N GLY A 197 5.91 16.04 14.86
CA GLY A 197 6.57 17.23 14.30
C GLY A 197 7.94 16.91 13.68
N GLN A 198 8.33 17.69 12.67
CA GLN A 198 9.53 17.43 11.85
C GLN A 198 10.85 17.50 12.65
N GLU A 199 10.90 18.36 13.68
CA GLU A 199 12.10 18.60 14.47
C GLU A 199 12.29 17.60 15.62
N HIS A 200 11.35 16.69 15.83
CA HIS A 200 11.42 15.73 16.93
C HIS A 200 12.62 14.78 16.77
N PRO A 201 13.40 14.49 17.83
CA PRO A 201 14.60 13.65 17.74
C PRO A 201 14.33 12.26 17.14
N ILE A 202 13.18 11.65 17.45
CA ILE A 202 12.82 10.33 16.93
C ILE A 202 12.63 10.36 15.40
N VAL A 203 12.13 11.45 14.84
CA VAL A 203 11.95 11.65 13.40
C VAL A 203 13.32 11.80 12.72
N ARG A 204 14.25 12.51 13.34
CA ARG A 204 15.64 12.64 12.85
C ARG A 204 16.35 11.29 12.84
N VAL A 205 16.19 10.49 13.91
CA VAL A 205 16.75 9.13 13.99
C VAL A 205 16.13 8.23 12.93
N ALA A 206 14.81 8.27 12.73
CA ALA A 206 14.15 7.50 11.70
C ALA A 206 14.64 7.88 10.30
N LYS A 207 14.78 9.17 10.00
CA LYS A 207 15.33 9.66 8.72
C LYS A 207 16.77 9.18 8.49
N TRP A 208 17.63 9.29 9.52
CA TRP A 208 19.00 8.79 9.45
C TRP A 208 19.01 7.28 9.19
N TYR A 209 18.17 6.52 9.90
CA TYR A 209 18.07 5.07 9.80
C TYR A 209 17.66 4.64 8.37
N GLU A 210 16.58 5.19 7.82
CA GLU A 210 16.13 4.87 6.46
C GLU A 210 17.20 5.22 5.42
N ARG A 211 17.81 6.41 5.55
CA ARG A 211 18.87 6.85 4.65
C ARG A 211 20.12 5.96 4.71
N PHE A 212 20.51 5.51 5.90
CA PHE A 212 21.70 4.69 6.08
C PHE A 212 21.47 3.26 5.61
N PHE A 213 20.46 2.60 6.14
CA PHE A 213 20.19 1.19 5.85
C PHE A 213 19.59 0.96 4.46
N GLY A 214 18.85 1.90 3.91
CA GLY A 214 18.30 1.81 2.55
C GLY A 214 19.36 1.64 1.44
N ARG A 215 20.59 2.05 1.70
CA ARG A 215 21.73 1.88 0.77
C ARG A 215 22.22 0.44 0.62
N PHE A 216 21.85 -0.44 1.55
CA PHE A 216 22.27 -1.85 1.51
C PHE A 216 21.38 -2.72 0.63
N ALA A 217 20.29 -2.19 0.08
CA ALA A 217 19.48 -2.90 -0.88
C ALA A 217 20.21 -3.04 -2.23
N CYS A 218 20.12 -4.22 -2.83
CA CYS A 218 20.69 -4.48 -4.17
C CYS A 218 19.92 -3.71 -5.24
N TYR A 219 18.58 -3.66 -5.10
CA TYR A 219 17.69 -2.90 -5.97
C TYR A 219 16.70 -2.10 -5.14
N ASN A 220 16.30 -0.96 -5.67
CA ASN A 220 15.28 -0.11 -5.08
C ASN A 220 14.22 0.20 -6.12
N LEU A 221 12.96 -0.01 -5.76
CA LEU A 221 11.79 0.46 -6.50
C LEU A 221 11.24 1.69 -5.80
N CYS A 222 10.58 2.57 -6.53
CA CYS A 222 9.89 3.71 -5.94
C CYS A 222 8.65 4.07 -6.77
N VAL A 223 7.68 4.72 -6.14
CA VAL A 223 6.35 4.94 -6.72
C VAL A 223 6.28 6.11 -7.70
N THR A 224 7.26 7.03 -7.70
CA THR A 224 7.26 8.23 -8.56
C THR A 224 8.65 8.61 -9.05
N ASN A 225 8.71 9.38 -10.11
CA ASN A 225 9.97 9.98 -10.57
C ASN A 225 10.46 11.08 -9.62
N ALA A 226 9.56 11.78 -8.92
CA ALA A 226 9.92 12.72 -7.88
C ALA A 226 10.69 12.03 -6.75
N MET A 227 10.18 10.90 -6.26
CA MET A 227 10.85 10.08 -5.23
C MET A 227 12.17 9.50 -5.73
N LYS A 228 12.22 9.02 -6.99
CA LYS A 228 13.47 8.56 -7.61
C LYS A 228 14.56 9.62 -7.56
N LYS A 229 14.23 10.85 -7.96
CA LYS A 229 15.16 11.98 -7.95
C LYS A 229 15.61 12.36 -6.55
N ASP A 230 14.69 12.32 -5.57
CA ASP A 230 15.00 12.59 -4.16
C ASP A 230 15.92 11.53 -3.56
N LEU A 231 15.62 10.24 -3.77
CA LEU A 231 16.46 9.11 -3.35
C LEU A 231 17.86 9.20 -3.94
N GLU A 232 17.99 9.52 -5.22
CA GLU A 232 19.28 9.64 -5.89
C GLU A 232 20.07 10.85 -5.38
N LYS A 233 19.46 12.05 -5.39
CA LYS A 233 20.13 13.32 -5.07
C LYS A 233 20.46 13.46 -3.59
N ASN A 234 19.48 13.14 -2.72
CA ASN A 234 19.59 13.43 -1.28
C ASN A 234 20.07 12.25 -0.45
N TRP A 235 19.85 11.01 -0.94
CA TRP A 235 20.17 9.79 -0.20
C TRP A 235 21.27 8.95 -0.85
N GLY A 236 21.62 9.21 -2.12
CA GLY A 236 22.60 8.44 -2.88
C GLY A 236 22.11 7.02 -3.22
N ILE A 237 20.79 6.83 -3.31
CA ILE A 237 20.14 5.56 -3.60
C ILE A 237 19.60 5.61 -5.04
N LYS A 238 20.10 4.72 -5.89
CA LYS A 238 19.55 4.53 -7.25
C LYS A 238 18.29 3.69 -7.17
N ALA A 239 17.18 4.19 -7.75
CA ALA A 239 15.91 3.51 -7.76
C ALA A 239 15.30 3.43 -9.17
N THR A 240 14.49 2.39 -9.40
CA THR A 240 13.65 2.23 -10.60
C THR A 240 12.24 2.68 -10.26
N THR A 241 11.67 3.57 -11.06
CA THR A 241 10.29 4.00 -10.87
C THR A 241 9.33 2.91 -11.35
N LEU A 242 8.51 2.43 -10.43
CA LEU A 242 7.38 1.55 -10.71
C LEU A 242 6.10 2.27 -10.27
N TYR A 243 5.49 3.02 -11.17
CA TYR A 243 4.22 3.68 -10.91
C TYR A 243 3.14 2.68 -10.52
N ASP A 244 2.30 3.05 -9.58
CA ASP A 244 1.07 2.31 -9.35
C ASP A 244 0.19 2.39 -10.58
N LYS A 245 -0.33 1.24 -11.00
CA LYS A 245 -1.23 1.07 -12.13
C LYS A 245 -2.44 0.23 -11.69
N PRO A 246 -3.63 0.54 -12.21
CA PRO A 246 -4.82 -0.18 -11.79
C PRO A 246 -4.79 -1.61 -12.31
N PRO A 247 -5.12 -2.61 -11.48
CA PRO A 247 -5.39 -3.96 -11.94
C PRO A 247 -6.67 -4.03 -12.79
N LEU A 248 -6.89 -5.15 -13.47
CA LEU A 248 -8.00 -5.33 -14.42
C LEU A 248 -9.40 -5.24 -13.80
N ILE A 249 -9.52 -5.41 -12.48
CA ILE A 249 -10.80 -5.29 -11.77
C ILE A 249 -11.36 -3.87 -11.81
N PHE A 250 -10.48 -2.84 -11.88
CA PHE A 250 -10.90 -1.45 -12.01
C PHE A 250 -11.14 -1.11 -13.47
N LYS A 251 -12.39 -1.09 -13.85
CA LYS A 251 -12.90 -0.80 -15.21
C LYS A 251 -14.24 -0.08 -15.15
N GLU A 252 -14.66 0.51 -16.26
CA GLU A 252 -16.01 1.08 -16.34
C GLU A 252 -17.04 -0.02 -16.13
N THR A 253 -18.02 0.25 -15.28
CA THR A 253 -19.06 -0.72 -14.92
C THR A 253 -20.18 -0.68 -15.94
N PRO A 254 -20.56 -1.82 -16.55
CA PRO A 254 -21.76 -1.92 -17.41
C PRO A 254 -23.02 -1.51 -16.63
N VAL A 255 -23.97 -0.85 -17.31
CA VAL A 255 -25.18 -0.30 -16.69
C VAL A 255 -26.00 -1.35 -15.94
N LYS A 256 -26.01 -2.59 -16.42
CA LYS A 256 -26.67 -3.72 -15.74
C LYS A 256 -26.08 -3.99 -14.36
N LEU A 257 -24.76 -4.07 -14.25
CA LEU A 257 -24.08 -4.27 -12.96
C LEU A 257 -24.20 -3.04 -12.03
N GLN A 258 -24.24 -1.81 -12.63
CA GLN A 258 -24.57 -0.61 -11.85
C GLN A 258 -25.96 -0.75 -11.21
N HIS A 259 -26.95 -1.19 -11.97
CA HIS A 259 -28.32 -1.35 -11.49
C HIS A 259 -28.40 -2.39 -10.36
N GLU A 260 -27.78 -3.56 -10.56
CA GLU A 260 -27.74 -4.62 -9.55
C GLU A 260 -27.12 -4.12 -8.23
N LEU A 261 -26.02 -3.38 -8.31
CA LEU A 261 -25.41 -2.77 -7.13
C LEU A 261 -26.31 -1.71 -6.48
N PHE A 262 -26.88 -0.80 -7.28
CA PHE A 262 -27.72 0.27 -6.76
C PHE A 262 -29.03 -0.27 -6.14
N MET A 263 -29.61 -1.34 -6.67
CA MET A 263 -30.75 -2.03 -6.06
C MET A 263 -30.40 -2.63 -4.69
N ARG A 264 -29.19 -3.20 -4.54
CA ARG A 264 -28.72 -3.69 -3.23
C ARG A 264 -28.51 -2.53 -2.26
N LEU A 265 -27.84 -1.47 -2.68
CA LEU A 265 -27.58 -0.29 -1.85
C LEU A 265 -28.88 0.44 -1.46
N ALA A 266 -29.88 0.52 -2.33
CA ALA A 266 -31.17 1.14 -2.08
C ALA A 266 -31.94 0.51 -0.91
N LYS A 267 -31.68 -0.75 -0.57
CA LYS A 267 -32.26 -1.42 0.59
C LYS A 267 -31.81 -0.83 1.92
N THR A 268 -30.58 -0.32 1.97
CA THR A 268 -29.97 0.19 3.18
C THR A 268 -29.80 1.71 3.16
N TYR A 269 -29.61 2.27 1.99
CA TYR A 269 -29.29 3.69 1.79
C TYR A 269 -30.37 4.39 0.97
N PRO A 270 -31.24 5.20 1.61
CA PRO A 270 -32.36 5.89 0.93
C PRO A 270 -31.91 6.79 -0.23
N GLN A 271 -30.64 7.24 -0.24
CA GLN A 271 -30.09 8.09 -1.30
C GLN A 271 -30.06 7.40 -2.66
N PHE A 272 -30.09 6.08 -2.69
CA PHE A 272 -30.15 5.27 -3.92
C PHE A 272 -31.59 4.93 -4.37
N GLN A 273 -32.60 5.19 -3.54
CA GLN A 273 -33.99 4.93 -3.86
C GLN A 273 -34.53 5.94 -4.88
N SER A 274 -35.46 5.49 -5.73
CA SER A 274 -36.20 6.40 -6.63
C SER A 274 -37.01 7.39 -5.80
N GLY A 275 -37.00 8.66 -6.21
CA GLY A 275 -37.79 9.72 -5.55
C GLY A 275 -39.29 9.65 -5.84
N ASP A 276 -39.71 8.88 -6.84
CA ASP A 276 -41.11 8.74 -7.20
C ASP A 276 -41.79 7.74 -6.28
N GLY A 277 -42.51 8.25 -5.28
CA GLY A 277 -43.28 7.46 -4.32
C GLY A 277 -44.47 6.70 -4.92
N ASN A 278 -44.54 6.50 -6.23
CA ASN A 278 -45.56 5.71 -6.91
C ASN A 278 -45.28 4.22 -6.77
N VAL A 279 -45.92 3.63 -5.78
CA VAL A 279 -45.87 2.19 -5.40
C VAL A 279 -46.39 1.26 -6.53
N TRP A 280 -46.91 1.79 -7.63
CA TRP A 280 -47.61 1.05 -8.68
C TRP A 280 -46.85 0.93 -10.00
N CYS A 281 -45.59 1.23 -10.06
CA CYS A 281 -44.84 1.02 -11.31
C CYS A 281 -44.09 -0.32 -11.22
N GLU A 282 -44.45 -1.26 -12.14
CA GLU A 282 -43.81 -2.59 -12.28
C GLU A 282 -42.32 -2.53 -12.67
N THR A 283 -41.73 -1.34 -12.75
CA THR A 283 -40.35 -1.13 -13.11
C THR A 283 -39.44 -1.07 -11.88
N GLU A 284 -38.44 -1.97 -11.82
CA GLU A 284 -37.35 -1.86 -10.81
C GLU A 284 -36.56 -0.58 -11.10
N ARG A 285 -36.62 0.42 -10.19
CA ARG A 285 -35.98 1.72 -10.37
C ARG A 285 -35.16 2.11 -9.15
N THR A 286 -34.03 2.73 -9.43
CA THR A 286 -33.20 3.44 -8.45
C THR A 286 -33.13 4.93 -8.81
N ALA A 287 -32.49 5.75 -7.98
CA ALA A 287 -32.25 7.17 -8.32
C ALA A 287 -31.42 7.33 -9.61
N TYR A 288 -30.67 6.31 -10.01
CA TYR A 288 -29.65 6.37 -11.07
C TYR A 288 -29.99 5.52 -12.30
N THR A 289 -30.72 4.42 -12.13
CA THR A 289 -30.97 3.42 -13.18
C THR A 289 -32.38 2.87 -13.09
N GLY A 290 -32.92 2.44 -14.23
CA GLY A 290 -34.21 1.75 -14.31
C GLY A 290 -34.10 0.52 -15.20
N HIS A 291 -34.80 -0.54 -14.83
CA HIS A 291 -34.99 -1.76 -15.59
C HIS A 291 -36.37 -1.74 -16.26
N ASN A 292 -36.41 -1.95 -17.57
CA ASN A 292 -37.66 -2.07 -18.31
C ASN A 292 -38.05 -3.55 -18.33
N PRO A 293 -39.18 -3.94 -17.73
CA PRO A 293 -39.57 -5.36 -17.68
C PRO A 293 -40.02 -5.89 -19.00
N THR A 294 -40.41 -5.02 -19.97
CA THR A 294 -40.93 -5.46 -21.26
C THR A 294 -39.85 -5.99 -22.22
N ASP A 295 -38.67 -5.36 -22.21
CA ASP A 295 -37.58 -5.73 -23.11
C ASP A 295 -36.29 -6.15 -22.33
N GLY A 296 -36.32 -6.14 -21.00
CA GLY A 296 -35.19 -6.50 -20.14
C GLY A 296 -34.02 -5.52 -20.19
N THR A 297 -34.21 -4.34 -20.81
CA THR A 297 -33.13 -3.35 -20.91
C THR A 297 -32.96 -2.56 -19.62
N VAL A 298 -31.72 -2.33 -19.27
CA VAL A 298 -31.36 -1.45 -18.15
C VAL A 298 -30.75 -0.17 -18.70
N THR A 299 -31.33 0.96 -18.30
CA THR A 299 -30.89 2.30 -18.72
C THR A 299 -30.63 3.20 -17.55
N ARG A 300 -29.83 4.24 -17.77
CA ARG A 300 -29.69 5.33 -16.78
C ARG A 300 -30.94 6.19 -16.76
N THR A 301 -31.39 6.56 -15.57
CA THR A 301 -32.57 7.42 -15.38
C THR A 301 -32.31 8.80 -16.00
N PRO A 302 -33.18 9.33 -16.86
CA PRO A 302 -33.10 10.70 -17.34
C PRO A 302 -33.16 11.69 -16.16
N GLY A 303 -32.32 12.73 -16.18
CA GLY A 303 -32.29 13.72 -15.09
C GLY A 303 -31.78 13.19 -13.73
N ARG A 304 -31.12 12.01 -13.74
CA ARG A 304 -30.53 11.44 -12.52
C ARG A 304 -29.54 12.40 -11.83
N PRO A 305 -29.39 12.30 -10.51
CA PRO A 305 -28.37 13.05 -9.82
C PRO A 305 -26.95 12.63 -10.24
N VAL A 306 -25.98 13.49 -9.99
CA VAL A 306 -24.54 13.17 -10.10
C VAL A 306 -24.15 12.25 -8.96
N LEU A 307 -23.43 11.18 -9.28
CA LEU A 307 -22.78 10.34 -8.29
C LEU A 307 -21.32 10.78 -8.11
N LEU A 308 -21.09 11.57 -7.06
CA LEU A 308 -19.76 11.99 -6.65
C LEU A 308 -19.23 11.01 -5.60
N LEU A 309 -18.00 10.54 -5.78
CA LEU A 309 -17.40 9.57 -4.90
C LEU A 309 -16.08 10.07 -4.30
N SER A 310 -15.94 9.97 -2.98
CA SER A 310 -14.68 10.17 -2.28
C SER A 310 -14.35 8.92 -1.46
N SER A 311 -13.26 8.25 -1.83
CA SER A 311 -12.74 7.13 -1.05
C SER A 311 -11.89 7.68 0.09
N THR A 312 -12.17 7.25 1.32
CA THR A 312 -11.44 7.73 2.50
C THR A 312 -11.11 6.60 3.46
N SER A 313 -9.97 6.74 4.13
CA SER A 313 -9.57 5.90 5.27
C SER A 313 -9.87 6.58 6.61
N TRP A 314 -10.40 7.80 6.59
CA TRP A 314 -10.66 8.67 7.76
C TRP A 314 -9.38 8.92 8.60
N THR A 315 -8.24 9.06 7.93
CA THR A 315 -6.92 9.30 8.52
C THR A 315 -6.58 10.80 8.52
N GLU A 316 -5.58 11.21 9.30
CA GLU A 316 -5.18 12.63 9.48
C GLU A 316 -4.66 13.30 8.20
N ASP A 317 -4.23 12.52 7.22
CA ASP A 317 -3.77 12.98 5.91
C ASP A 317 -4.91 13.33 4.93
N GLU A 318 -6.18 13.13 5.36
CA GLU A 318 -7.39 13.43 4.58
C GLU A 318 -8.30 14.42 5.32
N ASP A 319 -8.21 15.71 4.97
CA ASP A 319 -9.07 16.73 5.55
C ASP A 319 -10.43 16.81 4.83
N PHE A 320 -11.38 16.05 5.32
CA PHE A 320 -12.76 16.02 4.81
C PHE A 320 -13.50 17.35 4.97
N SER A 321 -13.02 18.24 5.86
CA SER A 321 -13.61 19.56 6.01
C SER A 321 -13.54 20.37 4.71
N ILE A 322 -12.55 20.10 3.87
CA ILE A 322 -12.39 20.76 2.57
C ILE A 322 -13.57 20.43 1.64
N LEU A 323 -13.95 19.14 1.55
CA LEU A 323 -15.09 18.73 0.74
C LEU A 323 -16.41 19.25 1.33
N LEU A 324 -16.62 19.11 2.64
CA LEU A 324 -17.82 19.59 3.30
C LEU A 324 -17.96 21.11 3.20
N LYS A 325 -16.86 21.87 3.32
CA LYS A 325 -16.85 23.32 3.08
C LYS A 325 -17.12 23.67 1.63
N ALA A 326 -16.65 22.86 0.69
CA ALA A 326 -16.97 23.06 -0.74
C ALA A 326 -18.46 22.79 -1.04
N LEU A 327 -19.09 21.94 -0.22
CA LEU A 327 -20.53 21.63 -0.25
C LEU A 327 -21.33 22.43 0.80
N GLU A 328 -20.70 23.40 1.47
CA GLU A 328 -21.19 24.20 2.59
C GLU A 328 -21.36 23.45 3.93
N GLY A 329 -20.23 23.19 4.64
CA GLY A 329 -20.23 22.63 6.00
C GLY A 329 -18.85 22.64 6.68
N LYS A 330 -18.79 22.65 8.04
CA LYS A 330 -17.54 22.76 8.83
C LYS A 330 -17.32 21.56 9.76
N GLY A 331 -16.07 21.03 9.87
CA GLY A 331 -15.51 20.40 11.06
C GLY A 331 -14.97 18.97 11.01
N PRO A 332 -14.24 18.36 12.01
CA PRO A 332 -13.39 17.19 11.90
C PRO A 332 -13.85 15.85 12.54
N GLN A 333 -13.44 14.68 11.94
CA GLN A 333 -13.45 13.26 12.34
C GLN A 333 -14.80 12.47 12.25
N LYS A 334 -14.71 11.11 12.01
CA LYS A 334 -15.82 10.25 11.53
C LYS A 334 -17.16 10.38 12.31
N ASP A 335 -17.13 10.25 13.62
CA ASP A 335 -18.35 10.39 14.43
C ASP A 335 -18.81 11.84 14.52
N TYR A 336 -17.87 12.76 14.42
CA TYR A 336 -18.13 14.19 14.33
C TYR A 336 -18.61 14.56 12.92
N TYR A 337 -18.02 14.03 11.84
CA TYR A 337 -18.51 14.24 10.47
C TYR A 337 -19.89 13.64 10.26
N ARG A 338 -20.19 12.48 10.88
CA ARG A 338 -21.53 11.90 10.83
C ARG A 338 -22.57 12.80 11.48
N LYS A 339 -22.27 13.29 12.69
CA LYS A 339 -23.12 14.28 13.36
C LYS A 339 -23.23 15.60 12.59
N LEU A 340 -22.15 16.01 11.93
CA LEU A 340 -22.13 17.19 11.10
C LEU A 340 -22.93 17.01 9.82
N ILE A 341 -22.78 15.87 9.14
CA ILE A 341 -23.58 15.52 7.96
C ILE A 341 -25.06 15.50 8.30
N ASP A 342 -25.42 14.91 9.44
CA ASP A 342 -26.79 14.85 9.93
C ASP A 342 -27.32 16.25 10.32
N ALA A 343 -26.45 17.18 10.72
CA ALA A 343 -26.77 18.55 11.04
C ALA A 343 -26.77 19.53 9.84
N LEU A 344 -26.19 19.09 8.70
CA LEU A 344 -26.13 19.86 7.46
C LEU A 344 -27.35 19.51 6.61
N GLU A 345 -28.39 20.33 6.67
CA GLU A 345 -29.54 20.24 5.79
C GLU A 345 -29.19 20.77 4.38
N PHE A 346 -28.50 19.95 3.59
CA PHE A 346 -28.26 20.26 2.17
C PHE A 346 -29.56 20.10 1.37
N GLU A 347 -30.00 21.12 0.71
CA GLU A 347 -31.21 21.09 -0.14
C GLU A 347 -31.05 20.17 -1.36
N HIS A 348 -29.84 20.18 -1.96
CA HIS A 348 -29.58 19.49 -3.24
C HIS A 348 -28.50 18.42 -3.17
N VAL A 349 -27.87 18.19 -2.01
CA VAL A 349 -26.81 17.20 -1.83
C VAL A 349 -27.23 16.15 -0.81
N LYS A 350 -27.19 14.88 -1.22
CA LYS A 350 -27.43 13.75 -0.32
C LYS A 350 -26.10 13.03 -0.08
N ILE A 351 -25.66 12.94 1.18
CA ILE A 351 -24.42 12.28 1.58
C ILE A 351 -24.75 10.92 2.18
N CYS A 352 -24.03 9.88 1.76
CA CYS A 352 -24.05 8.59 2.43
C CYS A 352 -22.63 8.03 2.56
N THR A 353 -22.40 7.22 3.60
CA THR A 353 -21.11 6.59 3.91
C THR A 353 -21.28 5.08 3.92
N PRO A 354 -21.47 4.44 2.74
CA PRO A 354 -21.71 3.02 2.67
C PRO A 354 -20.46 2.25 3.08
N TRP A 355 -20.68 1.13 3.79
CA TRP A 355 -19.66 0.11 3.93
C TRP A 355 -19.84 -0.86 2.77
N LEU A 356 -18.78 -1.02 1.96
CA LEU A 356 -18.80 -1.85 0.78
C LEU A 356 -17.97 -3.12 0.99
N ASP A 357 -18.42 -4.22 0.44
CA ASP A 357 -17.58 -5.39 0.26
C ASP A 357 -16.49 -5.08 -0.77
N ALA A 358 -15.34 -5.78 -0.67
CA ALA A 358 -14.21 -5.56 -1.54
C ALA A 358 -14.54 -5.74 -3.04
N GLU A 359 -15.53 -6.57 -3.34
CA GLU A 359 -16.02 -6.87 -4.69
C GLU A 359 -16.93 -5.76 -5.25
N ASP A 360 -17.64 -5.06 -4.38
CA ASP A 360 -18.56 -3.96 -4.74
C ASP A 360 -17.85 -2.63 -4.94
N TYR A 361 -16.69 -2.44 -4.30
CA TYR A 361 -15.94 -1.19 -4.40
C TYR A 361 -15.54 -0.83 -5.85
N PRO A 362 -14.94 -1.72 -6.67
CA PRO A 362 -14.64 -1.42 -8.07
C PRO A 362 -15.90 -1.14 -8.90
N VAL A 363 -17.02 -1.84 -8.61
CA VAL A 363 -18.29 -1.66 -9.31
C VAL A 363 -18.86 -0.26 -9.04
N LEU A 364 -18.86 0.19 -7.78
CA LEU A 364 -19.32 1.53 -7.43
C LEU A 364 -18.39 2.60 -8.03
N LEU A 365 -17.07 2.38 -7.98
CA LEU A 365 -16.09 3.30 -8.53
C LEU A 365 -16.29 3.49 -10.06
N GLY A 366 -16.50 2.39 -10.79
CA GLY A 366 -16.80 2.41 -12.23
C GLY A 366 -18.20 2.91 -12.58
N SER A 367 -19.06 3.13 -11.59
CA SER A 367 -20.41 3.66 -11.75
C SER A 367 -20.50 5.16 -11.50
N ALA A 368 -19.51 5.74 -10.82
CA ALA A 368 -19.48 7.14 -10.42
C ALA A 368 -19.25 8.10 -11.62
N ASP A 369 -19.61 9.35 -11.43
CA ASP A 369 -19.45 10.41 -12.43
C ASP A 369 -18.19 11.23 -12.21
N LEU A 370 -17.85 11.50 -10.94
CA LEU A 370 -16.68 12.28 -10.54
C LEU A 370 -16.10 11.74 -9.23
N GLY A 371 -14.78 11.58 -9.19
CA GLY A 371 -14.03 11.29 -7.97
C GLY A 371 -13.53 12.57 -7.29
N VAL A 372 -13.48 12.58 -5.95
CA VAL A 372 -12.80 13.62 -5.18
C VAL A 372 -11.76 12.96 -4.29
N CYS A 373 -10.50 13.37 -4.43
CA CYS A 373 -9.40 12.87 -3.62
C CYS A 373 -8.86 13.97 -2.72
N LEU A 374 -8.97 13.75 -1.41
CA LEU A 374 -8.50 14.66 -0.36
C LEU A 374 -7.16 14.23 0.24
N HIS A 375 -6.64 13.07 -0.19
CA HIS A 375 -5.36 12.55 0.29
C HIS A 375 -4.21 13.47 -0.07
N LYS A 376 -3.45 13.87 0.94
CA LYS A 376 -2.26 14.70 0.81
C LYS A 376 -1.02 13.91 1.27
N SER A 377 -0.10 13.68 0.35
CA SER A 377 1.13 12.96 0.65
C SER A 377 1.94 13.63 1.77
N SER A 378 2.38 12.86 2.78
CA SER A 378 3.19 13.37 3.89
C SER A 378 4.60 13.80 3.47
N SER A 379 5.16 13.15 2.45
CA SER A 379 6.45 13.52 1.84
C SER A 379 6.29 14.45 0.64
N GLY A 380 5.10 14.49 0.04
CA GLY A 380 4.86 15.12 -1.25
C GLY A 380 5.41 14.33 -2.44
N LEU A 381 5.85 13.08 -2.25
CA LEU A 381 6.58 12.27 -3.22
C LEU A 381 5.89 10.97 -3.63
N ASP A 382 4.80 10.58 -2.98
CA ASP A 382 3.95 9.45 -3.35
C ASP A 382 2.64 9.90 -4.00
N LEU A 383 1.93 8.98 -4.64
CA LEU A 383 0.68 9.25 -5.35
C LEU A 383 -0.47 8.45 -4.73
N PRO A 384 -1.70 9.00 -4.73
CA PRO A 384 -2.84 8.33 -4.12
C PRO A 384 -3.31 7.16 -4.98
N MET A 385 -3.19 5.92 -4.48
CA MET A 385 -3.70 4.73 -5.15
C MET A 385 -5.20 4.83 -5.47
N LYS A 386 -5.96 5.54 -4.64
CA LYS A 386 -7.38 5.81 -4.87
C LYS A 386 -7.65 6.49 -6.22
N VAL A 387 -6.79 7.43 -6.63
CA VAL A 387 -6.88 8.09 -7.94
C VAL A 387 -6.46 7.13 -9.06
N VAL A 388 -5.47 6.28 -8.82
CA VAL A 388 -5.08 5.23 -9.78
C VAL A 388 -6.26 4.31 -10.07
N ASP A 389 -6.98 3.85 -9.04
CA ASP A 389 -8.17 3.01 -9.16
C ASP A 389 -9.30 3.73 -9.90
N MET A 390 -9.54 5.02 -9.58
CA MET A 390 -10.51 5.88 -10.29
C MET A 390 -10.17 5.98 -11.78
N PHE A 391 -8.91 6.22 -12.13
CA PHE A 391 -8.47 6.28 -13.52
C PHE A 391 -8.59 4.93 -14.23
N GLY A 392 -8.39 3.82 -13.51
CA GLY A 392 -8.67 2.48 -14.03
C GLY A 392 -10.12 2.30 -14.48
N CYS A 393 -11.04 2.96 -13.79
CA CYS A 393 -12.47 3.03 -14.11
C CYS A 393 -12.84 4.16 -15.08
N CYS A 394 -11.88 4.84 -15.67
CA CYS A 394 -12.08 6.05 -16.50
C CYS A 394 -12.88 7.15 -15.76
N LEU A 395 -12.77 7.22 -14.43
CA LEU A 395 -13.45 8.20 -13.59
C LEU A 395 -12.60 9.47 -13.46
N PRO A 396 -13.03 10.65 -13.97
CA PRO A 396 -12.34 11.91 -13.76
C PRO A 396 -12.29 12.29 -12.28
N VAL A 397 -11.27 13.05 -11.87
CA VAL A 397 -11.08 13.42 -10.47
C VAL A 397 -10.87 14.91 -10.26
N CYS A 398 -11.31 15.39 -9.08
CA CYS A 398 -10.76 16.59 -8.45
C CYS A 398 -9.84 16.14 -7.31
N ALA A 399 -8.56 16.51 -7.36
CA ALA A 399 -7.58 16.07 -6.36
C ALA A 399 -6.89 17.25 -5.68
N ILE A 400 -6.64 17.14 -4.36
CA ILE A 400 -5.96 18.19 -3.61
C ILE A 400 -4.48 18.29 -4.01
N HIS A 401 -4.00 19.51 -4.17
CA HIS A 401 -2.64 19.81 -4.61
C HIS A 401 -1.57 19.36 -3.62
N PHE A 402 -0.56 18.66 -4.12
CA PHE A 402 0.76 18.49 -3.51
C PHE A 402 1.84 18.31 -4.59
N SER A 403 3.14 18.33 -4.22
CA SER A 403 4.23 18.57 -5.14
C SER A 403 4.31 17.65 -6.36
N CYS A 404 4.16 16.33 -6.19
CA CYS A 404 4.31 15.37 -7.32
C CYS A 404 2.97 14.91 -7.94
N LEU A 405 1.83 15.43 -7.48
CA LEU A 405 0.50 15.02 -7.97
C LEU A 405 0.36 15.12 -9.50
N HIS A 406 1.06 16.10 -10.10
CA HIS A 406 1.08 16.31 -11.55
C HIS A 406 1.65 15.12 -12.35
N GLU A 407 2.36 14.17 -11.70
CA GLU A 407 2.80 12.93 -12.35
C GLU A 407 1.61 12.00 -12.66
N LEU A 408 0.50 12.10 -11.92
CA LEU A 408 -0.72 11.29 -12.09
C LEU A 408 -1.88 12.11 -12.66
N VAL A 409 -2.24 13.23 -11.99
CA VAL A 409 -3.36 14.07 -12.39
C VAL A 409 -2.86 15.20 -13.29
N LYS A 410 -3.24 15.14 -14.56
CA LYS A 410 -2.98 16.20 -15.55
C LYS A 410 -4.14 17.18 -15.50
N HIS A 411 -3.88 18.35 -14.92
CA HIS A 411 -4.88 19.41 -14.78
C HIS A 411 -5.48 19.78 -16.15
N GLU A 412 -6.81 19.86 -16.23
CA GLU A 412 -7.58 20.12 -17.45
C GLU A 412 -7.52 19.02 -18.53
N GLU A 413 -6.88 17.89 -18.27
CA GLU A 413 -6.76 16.79 -19.24
C GLU A 413 -7.51 15.54 -18.78
N ASN A 414 -7.25 15.05 -17.55
CA ASN A 414 -7.87 13.86 -16.98
C ASN A 414 -8.54 14.13 -15.63
N GLY A 415 -8.47 15.35 -15.15
CA GLY A 415 -9.03 15.80 -13.89
C GLY A 415 -8.63 17.23 -13.58
N LEU A 416 -8.99 17.68 -12.38
CA LEU A 416 -8.67 19.01 -11.87
C LEU A 416 -7.87 18.92 -10.57
N ILE A 417 -6.97 19.88 -10.36
CA ILE A 417 -6.19 20.00 -9.13
C ILE A 417 -6.68 21.26 -8.40
N PHE A 418 -7.00 21.12 -7.11
CA PHE A 418 -7.43 22.24 -6.26
C PHE A 418 -6.54 22.37 -5.02
N LYS A 419 -6.49 23.59 -4.43
CA LYS A 419 -5.68 23.87 -3.24
C LYS A 419 -6.52 24.05 -1.97
N ASN A 420 -7.78 24.43 -2.12
CA ASN A 420 -8.69 24.72 -0.99
C ASN A 420 -10.16 24.44 -1.36
N SER A 421 -11.06 24.57 -0.39
CA SER A 421 -12.48 24.31 -0.57
C SER A 421 -13.16 25.26 -1.57
N TRP A 422 -12.69 26.50 -1.68
CA TRP A 422 -13.25 27.46 -2.63
C TRP A 422 -12.96 27.07 -4.09
N GLU A 423 -11.70 26.70 -4.38
CA GLU A 423 -11.32 26.19 -5.70
C GLU A 423 -12.08 24.91 -6.05
N LEU A 424 -12.22 23.98 -5.09
CA LEU A 424 -13.00 22.76 -5.29
C LEU A 424 -14.46 23.09 -5.60
N ALA A 425 -15.09 24.02 -4.87
CA ALA A 425 -16.47 24.44 -5.13
C ALA A 425 -16.67 25.01 -6.54
N GLN A 426 -15.74 25.88 -6.99
CA GLN A 426 -15.78 26.42 -8.36
C GLN A 426 -15.58 25.32 -9.42
N GLN A 427 -14.71 24.36 -9.17
CA GLN A 427 -14.49 23.23 -10.06
C GLN A 427 -15.72 22.32 -10.15
N LEU A 428 -16.33 21.97 -9.01
CA LEU A 428 -17.57 21.21 -8.98
C LEU A 428 -18.68 21.92 -9.75
N LYS A 429 -18.89 23.21 -9.49
CA LYS A 429 -19.90 24.01 -10.19
C LYS A 429 -19.67 24.01 -11.70
N SER A 430 -18.42 24.20 -12.14
CA SER A 430 -18.07 24.21 -13.57
C SER A 430 -18.21 22.84 -14.23
N LEU A 431 -17.88 21.75 -13.53
CA LEU A 431 -17.95 20.39 -14.09
C LEU A 431 -19.37 19.86 -14.19
N LEU A 432 -20.27 20.33 -13.30
CA LEU A 432 -21.63 19.80 -13.16
C LEU A 432 -22.69 20.66 -13.79
N SER A 433 -22.36 21.88 -14.28
CA SER A 433 -23.31 22.81 -14.90
C SER A 433 -24.08 22.20 -16.10
N ASP A 434 -23.39 21.36 -16.89
CA ASP A 434 -23.96 20.76 -18.09
C ASP A 434 -24.28 19.26 -17.93
N PHE A 435 -24.30 18.78 -16.68
CA PHE A 435 -24.61 17.37 -16.42
C PHE A 435 -26.13 17.11 -16.59
N PRO A 436 -26.54 16.00 -17.21
CA PRO A 436 -25.74 14.86 -17.75
C PRO A 436 -25.37 14.98 -19.24
N GLY A 437 -25.13 16.15 -19.76
CA GLY A 437 -24.81 16.41 -21.16
C GLY A 437 -23.58 15.61 -21.68
N THR A 438 -23.70 15.06 -22.89
CA THR A 438 -22.63 14.26 -23.52
C THR A 438 -21.40 15.08 -23.93
N LYS A 439 -21.54 16.39 -24.09
CA LYS A 439 -20.46 17.34 -24.41
C LYS A 439 -19.87 18.04 -23.18
N SER A 440 -20.18 17.54 -21.97
CA SER A 440 -19.68 18.10 -20.71
C SER A 440 -18.15 17.95 -20.56
N ARG A 441 -17.55 18.82 -19.74
CA ARG A 441 -16.11 18.69 -19.39
C ARG A 441 -15.79 17.33 -18.77
N LEU A 442 -16.70 16.74 -17.99
CA LEU A 442 -16.56 15.37 -17.46
C LEU A 442 -16.46 14.34 -18.61
N GLY A 443 -17.29 14.48 -19.64
CA GLY A 443 -17.22 13.63 -20.84
C GLY A 443 -15.89 13.73 -21.57
N PHE A 444 -15.33 14.94 -21.66
CA PHE A 444 -14.01 15.18 -22.24
C PHE A 444 -12.88 14.50 -21.44
N PHE A 445 -12.84 14.68 -20.12
CA PHE A 445 -11.84 14.01 -19.28
C PHE A 445 -11.96 12.48 -19.32
N ARG A 446 -13.18 11.97 -19.32
CA ARG A 446 -13.43 10.52 -19.45
C ARG A 446 -12.96 9.97 -20.80
N LYS A 447 -13.16 10.72 -21.89
CA LYS A 447 -12.65 10.37 -23.22
C LYS A 447 -11.11 10.31 -23.23
N ASN A 448 -10.44 11.28 -22.58
CA ASN A 448 -8.99 11.29 -22.49
C ASN A 448 -8.45 10.12 -21.66
N LEU A 449 -9.13 9.77 -20.56
CA LEU A 449 -8.78 8.61 -19.73
C LEU A 449 -8.92 7.30 -20.54
N ARG A 450 -9.97 7.14 -21.34
CA ARG A 450 -10.11 5.99 -22.24
C ARG A 450 -9.03 5.95 -23.31
N ALA A 451 -8.73 7.09 -23.92
CA ALA A 451 -7.73 7.20 -24.98
C ALA A 451 -6.30 6.98 -24.46
N SER A 452 -6.00 7.43 -23.25
CA SER A 452 -4.73 7.16 -22.60
C SER A 452 -4.52 5.69 -22.24
N GLY A 453 -5.55 4.85 -22.41
CA GLY A 453 -5.65 3.39 -22.37
C GLY A 453 -4.54 2.73 -21.54
N GLY A 454 -4.46 3.15 -20.26
CA GLY A 454 -3.21 3.04 -19.52
C GLY A 454 -2.69 1.62 -19.42
N THR A 455 -1.39 1.49 -19.54
CA THR A 455 -0.65 0.30 -19.12
C THR A 455 -1.20 -0.18 -17.77
N ARG A 456 -1.64 -1.41 -17.71
CA ARG A 456 -2.15 -2.02 -16.48
C ARG A 456 -0.97 -2.47 -15.61
N TRP A 457 -1.28 -2.87 -14.37
CA TRP A 457 -0.27 -3.29 -13.41
C TRP A 457 0.67 -4.36 -13.98
N ASP A 458 0.14 -5.44 -14.54
CA ASP A 458 0.94 -6.57 -15.02
C ASP A 458 1.98 -6.14 -16.07
N GLU A 459 1.56 -5.39 -17.10
CA GLU A 459 2.47 -4.90 -18.15
C GLU A 459 3.54 -3.94 -17.61
N ASN A 460 3.14 -3.07 -16.67
CA ASN A 460 4.07 -2.13 -16.04
C ASN A 460 5.09 -2.87 -15.16
N TRP A 461 4.64 -3.89 -14.45
CA TRP A 461 5.47 -4.73 -13.60
C TRP A 461 6.47 -5.54 -14.44
N ASP A 462 6.01 -6.18 -15.50
CA ASP A 462 6.85 -6.97 -16.40
C ASP A 462 7.96 -6.13 -17.04
N LYS A 463 7.64 -4.89 -17.40
CA LYS A 463 8.61 -3.97 -17.99
C LYS A 463 9.68 -3.51 -17.00
N ASN A 464 9.33 -3.27 -15.73
CA ASN A 464 10.20 -2.57 -14.78
C ASN A 464 10.78 -3.48 -13.70
N VAL A 465 10.11 -4.58 -13.32
CA VAL A 465 10.52 -5.45 -12.20
C VAL A 465 11.12 -6.76 -12.72
N LEU A 466 10.46 -7.41 -13.68
CA LEU A 466 10.93 -8.70 -14.20
C LEU A 466 12.40 -8.68 -14.66
N PRO A 467 12.89 -7.64 -15.36
CA PRO A 467 14.31 -7.56 -15.74
C PRO A 467 15.29 -7.55 -14.56
N LEU A 468 14.88 -6.99 -13.40
CA LEU A 468 15.70 -6.96 -12.20
C LEU A 468 15.87 -8.36 -11.58
N LEU A 469 14.86 -9.23 -11.76
CA LEU A 469 14.86 -10.59 -11.24
C LEU A 469 15.54 -11.59 -12.17
N THR A 470 15.54 -11.29 -13.48
CA THR A 470 16.14 -12.18 -14.51
C THR A 470 17.55 -11.77 -14.90
N ALA A 471 18.08 -10.66 -14.39
CA ALA A 471 19.45 -10.24 -14.64
C ALA A 471 20.45 -11.31 -14.13
N PRO A 472 21.44 -11.73 -14.95
CA PRO A 472 22.46 -12.70 -14.53
C PRO A 472 23.21 -12.20 -13.28
N TRP A 473 23.68 -13.15 -12.46
CA TRP A 473 24.39 -12.92 -11.18
C TRP A 473 25.75 -12.29 -11.41
#